data_e515b8056d1f4550d2b73705d21a45ae
#
_entry.id   e515b8056d1f4550d2b73705d21a45ae
#
_cell.length_a   1.000
_cell.length_b   1.000
_cell.length_c   1.000
_cell.angle_alpha   90.00
_cell.angle_beta   90.00
_cell.angle_gamma   90.00
#
_symmetry.space_group_name_H-M   'P 1'
#
loop_
_entity.id
_entity.type
_entity.pdbx_description
1 polymer ?
#
loop_
_entity_poly.entity_id
_entity_poly.type
_entity_poly.pdbx_seq_one_letter_code
_entity_poly.pdbx_strand_id
1 'polypeptide(L)'
;MKFKKFDVLIVGTGISGIYSALNLDSSLKILMLSKRELTLCNSALAQGGVAAVMDKEHDSYDLHIKDTLIAGQYKNNLDNVRILVEQGPAEVLKLQEKYGVEFDLKDDGSIALTLEGGHSRRRIAHHKDSTGFEIETNLIKQVQELKNVTVINNSVLCRLERDNRVFFADVLTGNCEGGTPEHEYYCADSVILATGGIGRVYDFTTNSAIATGDGIQLAYNLGAEIKNLSYVQFHPTAFADKENRECFLISEAVRGEGAYLLNCHKQRFMHKYEPERLELAPRDVVSKCMMEEQKATGSDEFWLDISYKDPEFIRNRFPMIYNKVLEKGYDMTKEPIPIYPCQ
;
A
#
# COMPACT_ATOMS: atom_id res chain seq x y z
N MET A 1 22.14 -28.45 15.56
CA MET A 1 20.89 -27.87 15.04
C MET A 1 20.47 -28.68 13.82
N LYS A 2 19.16 -28.98 13.69
CA LYS A 2 18.64 -29.69 12.51
C LYS A 2 17.85 -28.68 11.67
N PHE A 3 18.32 -28.45 10.45
CA PHE A 3 17.65 -27.54 9.51
C PHE A 3 16.57 -28.28 8.69
N LYS A 4 15.40 -27.66 8.53
CA LYS A 4 14.37 -28.10 7.58
C LYS A 4 14.67 -27.47 6.23
N LYS A 5 14.81 -28.27 5.15
CA LYS A 5 15.20 -27.80 3.83
C LYS A 5 13.99 -27.43 2.95
N PHE A 6 14.09 -26.28 2.28
CA PHE A 6 13.22 -25.81 1.23
C PHE A 6 14.06 -25.34 0.01
N ASP A 7 13.44 -25.20 -1.14
CA ASP A 7 14.10 -24.63 -2.32
C ASP A 7 14.06 -23.10 -2.26
N VAL A 8 12.92 -22.54 -1.82
CA VAL A 8 12.73 -21.09 -1.69
C VAL A 8 12.16 -20.75 -0.31
N LEU A 9 12.74 -19.72 0.32
CA LEU A 9 12.21 -19.06 1.50
C LEU A 9 11.65 -17.69 1.09
N ILE A 10 10.36 -17.44 1.32
CA ILE A 10 9.73 -16.15 1.12
C ILE A 10 9.43 -15.52 2.49
N VAL A 11 9.95 -14.33 2.74
CA VAL A 11 9.78 -13.61 4.01
C VAL A 11 8.84 -12.43 3.80
N GLY A 12 7.64 -12.53 4.33
CA GLY A 12 6.55 -11.58 4.16
C GLY A 12 5.43 -12.14 3.26
N THR A 13 4.21 -11.87 3.68
CA THR A 13 2.97 -12.36 3.06
C THR A 13 2.06 -11.22 2.59
N GLY A 14 2.60 -10.02 2.35
CA GLY A 14 1.94 -9.02 1.55
C GLY A 14 1.94 -9.42 0.07
N ILE A 15 1.27 -8.64 -0.78
CA ILE A 15 1.06 -8.93 -2.20
C ILE A 15 2.35 -9.37 -2.93
N SER A 16 3.50 -8.77 -2.61
CA SER A 16 4.78 -9.11 -3.24
C SER A 16 5.20 -10.55 -2.94
N GLY A 17 5.09 -11.00 -1.69
CA GLY A 17 5.45 -12.35 -1.29
C GLY A 17 4.47 -13.40 -1.83
N ILE A 18 3.18 -13.14 -1.69
CA ILE A 18 2.13 -14.05 -2.16
C ILE A 18 2.16 -14.19 -3.68
N TYR A 19 2.27 -13.07 -4.40
CA TYR A 19 2.33 -13.09 -5.84
C TYR A 19 3.59 -13.78 -6.36
N SER A 20 4.71 -13.66 -5.66
CA SER A 20 5.93 -14.43 -5.95
C SER A 20 5.67 -15.93 -5.84
N ALA A 21 5.06 -16.39 -4.74
CA ALA A 21 4.74 -17.80 -4.55
C ALA A 21 3.83 -18.37 -5.64
N LEU A 22 2.82 -17.60 -6.07
CA LEU A 22 1.85 -17.98 -7.12
C LEU A 22 2.47 -18.07 -8.53
N ASN A 23 3.65 -17.47 -8.75
CA ASN A 23 4.33 -17.45 -10.04
C ASN A 23 5.65 -18.24 -10.05
N LEU A 24 6.02 -18.90 -8.96
CA LEU A 24 7.13 -19.86 -8.92
C LEU A 24 6.69 -21.21 -9.45
N ASP A 25 7.67 -22.01 -9.92
CA ASP A 25 7.42 -23.37 -10.41
C ASP A 25 6.85 -24.26 -9.32
N SER A 26 5.81 -25.01 -9.63
CA SER A 26 5.09 -25.89 -8.71
C SER A 26 5.92 -27.08 -8.21
N SER A 27 7.06 -27.39 -8.83
CA SER A 27 8.02 -28.39 -8.35
C SER A 27 8.87 -27.92 -7.19
N LEU A 28 8.97 -26.58 -6.96
CA LEU A 28 9.77 -26.01 -5.87
C LEU A 28 9.03 -26.13 -4.54
N LYS A 29 9.73 -26.56 -3.52
CA LYS A 29 9.24 -26.58 -2.14
C LYS A 29 9.46 -25.20 -1.50
N ILE A 30 8.38 -24.49 -1.21
CA ILE A 30 8.40 -23.09 -0.77
C ILE A 30 7.99 -23.01 0.71
N LEU A 31 8.76 -22.24 1.48
CA LEU A 31 8.38 -21.80 2.82
C LEU A 31 8.06 -20.31 2.78
N MET A 32 6.87 -19.93 3.26
CA MET A 32 6.48 -18.52 3.45
C MET A 32 6.36 -18.23 4.95
N LEU A 33 6.95 -17.11 5.37
CA LEU A 33 6.90 -16.63 6.76
C LEU A 33 6.06 -15.36 6.84
N SER A 34 5.07 -15.35 7.74
CA SER A 34 4.30 -14.19 8.11
C SER A 34 4.57 -13.77 9.55
N LYS A 35 4.88 -12.50 9.76
CA LYS A 35 5.18 -11.94 11.07
C LYS A 35 3.96 -11.94 12.00
N ARG A 36 2.76 -11.85 11.42
CA ARG A 36 1.44 -11.88 12.06
C ARG A 36 0.45 -12.67 11.20
N GLU A 37 -0.85 -12.41 11.36
CA GLU A 37 -1.89 -12.90 10.46
C GLU A 37 -1.62 -12.43 9.04
N LEU A 38 -2.02 -13.23 8.05
CA LEU A 38 -1.72 -12.97 6.63
C LEU A 38 -2.26 -11.63 6.13
N THR A 39 -3.42 -11.22 6.62
CA THR A 39 -4.07 -9.97 6.24
C THR A 39 -3.55 -8.73 6.97
N LEU A 40 -2.68 -8.88 7.97
CA LEU A 40 -2.08 -7.75 8.67
C LEU A 40 -0.84 -7.25 7.92
N CYS A 41 -1.05 -6.55 6.83
CA CYS A 41 0.02 -5.99 6.01
C CYS A 41 -0.44 -4.69 5.34
N ASN A 42 0.52 -3.89 4.86
CA ASN A 42 0.19 -2.65 4.14
C ASN A 42 -0.57 -2.90 2.84
N SER A 43 -0.38 -4.06 2.21
CA SER A 43 -1.14 -4.44 1.01
C SER A 43 -2.64 -4.51 1.29
N ALA A 44 -3.04 -5.19 2.37
CA ALA A 44 -4.45 -5.28 2.77
C ALA A 44 -5.02 -3.94 3.26
N LEU A 45 -4.19 -3.04 3.78
CA LEU A 45 -4.62 -1.70 4.21
C LEU A 45 -4.76 -0.70 3.06
N ALA A 46 -4.34 -1.04 1.86
CA ALA A 46 -4.38 -0.13 0.71
C ALA A 46 -5.84 0.11 0.27
N GLN A 47 -6.27 1.37 0.43
CA GLN A 47 -7.64 1.81 0.14
C GLN A 47 -7.84 2.22 -1.32
N GLY A 48 -6.78 2.80 -1.92
CA GLY A 48 -6.77 3.22 -3.33
C GLY A 48 -6.78 2.05 -4.30
N GLY A 49 -6.73 2.34 -5.60
CA GLY A 49 -6.74 1.31 -6.63
C GLY A 49 -5.39 1.04 -7.26
N VAL A 50 -5.41 0.29 -8.35
CA VAL A 50 -4.25 -0.07 -9.15
C VAL A 50 -4.23 0.74 -10.43
N ALA A 51 -3.15 1.50 -10.66
CA ALA A 51 -3.00 2.32 -11.87
C ALA A 51 -2.61 1.45 -13.07
N ALA A 52 -3.46 1.42 -14.10
CA ALA A 52 -3.20 0.69 -15.34
C ALA A 52 -3.90 1.35 -16.54
N VAL A 53 -3.24 1.37 -17.69
CA VAL A 53 -3.80 1.94 -18.94
C VAL A 53 -4.77 0.92 -19.55
N MET A 54 -6.02 0.93 -19.10
CA MET A 54 -7.08 0.04 -19.57
C MET A 54 -7.90 0.68 -20.70
N ASP A 55 -8.07 2.00 -20.69
CA ASP A 55 -8.81 2.77 -21.70
C ASP A 55 -7.83 3.45 -22.67
N LYS A 56 -7.52 2.77 -23.76
CA LYS A 56 -6.56 3.27 -24.77
C LYS A 56 -7.10 4.38 -25.67
N GLU A 57 -8.39 4.69 -25.61
CA GLU A 57 -8.97 5.82 -26.35
C GLU A 57 -8.69 7.15 -25.66
N HIS A 58 -8.67 7.15 -24.33
CA HIS A 58 -8.52 8.36 -23.52
C HIS A 58 -7.21 8.42 -22.73
N ASP A 59 -6.41 7.32 -22.72
CA ASP A 59 -5.14 7.21 -22.01
C ASP A 59 -4.07 6.50 -22.84
N SER A 60 -2.80 6.65 -22.45
CA SER A 60 -1.67 5.96 -23.10
C SER A 60 -0.56 5.64 -22.12
N TYR A 61 0.30 4.69 -22.48
CA TYR A 61 1.51 4.37 -21.74
C TYR A 61 2.42 5.60 -21.56
N ASP A 62 2.58 6.41 -22.60
CA ASP A 62 3.41 7.63 -22.52
C ASP A 62 2.87 8.65 -21.52
N LEU A 63 1.54 8.83 -21.44
CA LEU A 63 0.92 9.68 -20.43
C LEU A 63 1.14 9.13 -19.02
N HIS A 64 0.98 7.82 -18.82
CA HIS A 64 1.20 7.19 -17.52
C HIS A 64 2.67 7.24 -17.11
N ILE A 65 3.61 6.97 -18.03
CA ILE A 65 5.06 7.13 -17.80
C ILE A 65 5.38 8.56 -17.40
N LYS A 66 4.86 9.55 -18.14
CA LYS A 66 5.07 10.96 -17.83
C LYS A 66 4.57 11.34 -16.44
N ASP A 67 3.36 10.94 -16.07
CA ASP A 67 2.80 11.19 -14.75
C ASP A 67 3.66 10.58 -13.65
N THR A 68 4.11 9.33 -13.85
CA THR A 68 5.00 8.60 -12.92
C THR A 68 6.34 9.29 -12.74
N LEU A 69 6.95 9.78 -13.83
CA LEU A 69 8.21 10.52 -13.78
C LEU A 69 8.07 11.85 -13.04
N ILE A 70 6.98 12.58 -13.28
CA ILE A 70 6.67 13.84 -12.58
C ILE A 70 6.50 13.58 -11.08
N ALA A 71 5.68 12.60 -10.70
CA ALA A 71 5.46 12.23 -9.30
C ALA A 71 6.74 11.78 -8.59
N GLY A 72 7.64 11.10 -9.30
CA GLY A 72 8.97 10.71 -8.81
C GLY A 72 10.04 11.80 -8.94
N GLN A 73 9.67 13.04 -9.30
CA GLN A 73 10.60 14.17 -9.51
C GLN A 73 11.77 13.80 -10.45
N TYR A 74 11.50 12.97 -11.45
CA TYR A 74 12.46 12.46 -12.45
C TYR A 74 13.66 11.69 -11.83
N LYS A 75 13.54 11.20 -10.59
CA LYS A 75 14.54 10.34 -9.94
C LYS A 75 14.31 8.85 -10.21
N ASN A 76 13.28 8.53 -10.96
CA ASN A 76 12.91 7.17 -11.33
C ASN A 76 13.93 6.53 -12.26
N ASN A 77 14.04 5.21 -12.20
CA ASN A 77 14.65 4.44 -13.30
C ASN A 77 13.61 4.29 -14.42
N LEU A 78 13.87 4.89 -15.57
CA LEU A 78 12.93 4.94 -16.71
C LEU A 78 12.58 3.53 -17.23
N ASP A 79 13.56 2.62 -17.29
CA ASP A 79 13.31 1.26 -17.81
C ASP A 79 12.36 0.50 -16.88
N ASN A 80 12.53 0.63 -15.56
CA ASN A 80 11.61 0.03 -14.59
C ASN A 80 10.22 0.66 -14.67
N VAL A 81 10.10 1.97 -14.89
CA VAL A 81 8.82 2.66 -15.09
C VAL A 81 8.12 2.12 -16.33
N ARG A 82 8.83 1.92 -17.43
CA ARG A 82 8.26 1.34 -18.65
C ARG A 82 7.73 -0.07 -18.42
N ILE A 83 8.53 -0.94 -17.80
CA ILE A 83 8.10 -2.31 -17.46
C ILE A 83 6.80 -2.28 -16.63
N LEU A 84 6.77 -1.45 -15.57
CA LEU A 84 5.60 -1.32 -14.71
C LEU A 84 4.35 -0.88 -15.49
N VAL A 85 4.49 0.16 -16.30
CA VAL A 85 3.35 0.76 -17.02
C VAL A 85 2.86 -0.11 -18.16
N GLU A 86 3.77 -0.70 -18.94
CA GLU A 86 3.41 -1.51 -20.11
C GLU A 86 2.86 -2.88 -19.73
N GLN A 87 3.37 -3.49 -18.66
CA GLN A 87 2.89 -4.81 -18.19
C GLN A 87 1.70 -4.71 -17.23
N GLY A 88 1.51 -3.56 -16.57
CA GLY A 88 0.44 -3.35 -15.58
C GLY A 88 -0.96 -3.77 -16.02
N PRO A 89 -1.45 -3.40 -17.23
CA PRO A 89 -2.77 -3.80 -17.67
C PRO A 89 -3.00 -5.31 -17.74
N ALA A 90 -2.01 -6.06 -18.21
CA ALA A 90 -2.08 -7.52 -18.27
C ALA A 90 -2.14 -8.13 -16.85
N GLU A 91 -1.41 -7.57 -15.91
CA GLU A 91 -1.43 -8.04 -14.53
C GLU A 91 -2.76 -7.71 -13.81
N VAL A 92 -3.39 -6.56 -14.10
CA VAL A 92 -4.73 -6.23 -13.57
C VAL A 92 -5.78 -7.21 -14.11
N LEU A 93 -5.76 -7.51 -15.40
CA LEU A 93 -6.65 -8.54 -15.98
C LEU A 93 -6.41 -9.93 -15.38
N LYS A 94 -5.15 -10.29 -15.16
CA LYS A 94 -4.79 -11.56 -14.51
C LYS A 94 -5.28 -11.65 -13.06
N LEU A 95 -5.26 -10.53 -12.30
CA LEU A 95 -5.86 -10.48 -10.98
C LEU A 95 -7.35 -10.80 -11.03
N GLN A 96 -8.07 -10.24 -11.98
CA GLN A 96 -9.51 -10.48 -12.18
C GLN A 96 -9.79 -11.89 -12.69
N GLU A 97 -9.20 -12.27 -13.82
CA GLU A 97 -9.57 -13.48 -14.56
C GLU A 97 -9.03 -14.77 -13.92
N LYS A 98 -7.79 -14.71 -13.40
CA LYS A 98 -7.12 -15.90 -12.85
C LYS A 98 -7.30 -16.03 -11.34
N TYR A 99 -7.26 -14.90 -10.63
CA TYR A 99 -7.24 -14.92 -9.16
C TYR A 99 -8.57 -14.50 -8.53
N GLY A 100 -9.58 -14.13 -9.35
CA GLY A 100 -10.93 -13.85 -8.89
C GLY A 100 -11.09 -12.54 -8.12
N VAL A 101 -10.18 -11.58 -8.36
CA VAL A 101 -10.28 -10.24 -7.77
C VAL A 101 -11.45 -9.49 -8.39
N GLU A 102 -12.34 -8.95 -7.58
CA GLU A 102 -13.51 -8.20 -8.02
C GLU A 102 -13.17 -6.70 -8.07
N PHE A 103 -13.03 -6.15 -9.27
CA PHE A 103 -13.00 -4.70 -9.49
C PHE A 103 -14.42 -4.16 -9.72
N ASP A 104 -14.65 -2.90 -9.35
CA ASP A 104 -15.91 -2.23 -9.69
C ASP A 104 -16.05 -2.13 -11.22
N LEU A 105 -17.27 -2.38 -11.71
CA LEU A 105 -17.56 -2.43 -13.15
C LEU A 105 -18.50 -1.29 -13.55
N LYS A 106 -18.41 -0.88 -14.82
CA LYS A 106 -19.40 -0.04 -15.49
C LYS A 106 -20.60 -0.90 -15.94
N ASP A 107 -21.67 -0.24 -16.39
CA ASP A 107 -22.87 -0.90 -16.90
C ASP A 107 -22.59 -1.81 -18.11
N ASP A 108 -21.54 -1.54 -18.87
CA ASP A 108 -21.08 -2.34 -20.02
C ASP A 108 -20.21 -3.54 -19.63
N GLY A 109 -19.95 -3.74 -18.33
CA GLY A 109 -19.13 -4.81 -17.79
C GLY A 109 -17.62 -4.54 -17.83
N SER A 110 -17.16 -3.40 -18.35
CA SER A 110 -15.77 -3.00 -18.29
C SER A 110 -15.39 -2.50 -16.89
N ILE A 111 -14.09 -2.59 -16.52
CA ILE A 111 -13.59 -2.09 -15.24
C ILE A 111 -13.85 -0.59 -15.13
N ALA A 112 -14.47 -0.17 -14.03
CA ALA A 112 -14.66 1.24 -13.71
C ALA A 112 -13.33 1.85 -13.28
N LEU A 113 -12.94 2.94 -13.94
CA LEU A 113 -11.67 3.63 -13.66
C LEU A 113 -11.93 4.95 -12.99
N THR A 114 -11.22 5.21 -11.89
CA THR A 114 -11.25 6.50 -11.20
C THR A 114 -9.98 7.31 -11.41
N LEU A 115 -9.98 8.54 -10.93
CA LEU A 115 -8.84 9.45 -10.93
C LEU A 115 -8.29 9.54 -9.50
N GLU A 116 -6.97 9.52 -9.37
CA GLU A 116 -6.27 9.85 -8.13
C GLU A 116 -5.21 10.92 -8.37
N GLY A 117 -4.69 11.52 -7.31
CA GLY A 117 -3.68 12.56 -7.39
C GLY A 117 -2.41 12.10 -8.11
N GLY A 118 -1.77 13.02 -8.80
CA GLY A 118 -0.59 12.72 -9.62
C GLY A 118 -0.90 12.09 -10.99
N HIS A 119 -2.13 11.65 -11.24
CA HIS A 119 -2.55 11.10 -12.53
C HIS A 119 -3.30 12.13 -13.37
N SER A 120 -2.98 12.20 -14.67
CA SER A 120 -3.64 13.06 -15.63
C SER A 120 -4.87 12.44 -16.30
N ARG A 121 -5.10 11.15 -16.11
CA ARG A 121 -6.21 10.38 -16.71
C ARG A 121 -6.81 9.41 -15.69
N ARG A 122 -8.08 9.03 -15.92
CA ARG A 122 -8.74 7.97 -15.17
C ARG A 122 -8.15 6.63 -15.56
N ARG A 123 -7.36 6.03 -14.69
CA ARG A 123 -6.69 4.74 -14.93
C ARG A 123 -6.61 3.85 -13.70
N ILE A 124 -7.30 4.23 -12.64
CA ILE A 124 -7.22 3.52 -11.36
C ILE A 124 -8.35 2.50 -11.29
N ALA A 125 -8.03 1.22 -11.46
CA ALA A 125 -8.93 0.11 -11.21
C ALA A 125 -9.08 -0.08 -9.70
N HIS A 126 -10.31 -0.20 -9.19
CA HIS A 126 -10.58 -0.21 -7.75
C HIS A 126 -11.72 -1.16 -7.38
N HIS A 127 -11.73 -1.56 -6.11
CA HIS A 127 -12.88 -2.17 -5.45
C HIS A 127 -13.30 -1.26 -4.29
N LYS A 128 -14.30 -0.40 -4.53
CA LYS A 128 -14.74 0.63 -3.58
C LYS A 128 -13.55 1.39 -2.98
N ASP A 129 -13.38 1.37 -1.67
CA ASP A 129 -12.28 1.96 -0.91
C ASP A 129 -11.43 0.92 -0.15
N SER A 130 -11.41 -0.34 -0.65
CA SER A 130 -10.71 -1.47 -0.01
C SER A 130 -10.04 -2.39 -1.03
N THR A 131 -9.50 -1.83 -2.11
CA THR A 131 -8.92 -2.58 -3.23
C THR A 131 -7.78 -3.51 -2.78
N GLY A 132 -6.92 -3.05 -1.90
CA GLY A 132 -5.83 -3.87 -1.38
C GLY A 132 -6.31 -5.08 -0.60
N PHE A 133 -7.35 -4.92 0.22
CA PHE A 133 -7.95 -6.02 0.97
C PHE A 133 -8.57 -7.07 0.04
N GLU A 134 -9.28 -6.63 -1.00
CA GLU A 134 -9.86 -7.49 -2.01
C GLU A 134 -8.79 -8.31 -2.73
N ILE A 135 -7.73 -7.67 -3.22
CA ILE A 135 -6.62 -8.34 -3.90
C ILE A 135 -5.93 -9.34 -2.96
N GLU A 136 -5.54 -8.87 -1.78
CA GLU A 136 -4.77 -9.67 -0.81
C GLU A 136 -5.55 -10.91 -0.38
N THR A 137 -6.84 -10.77 -0.07
CA THR A 137 -7.69 -11.89 0.37
C THR A 137 -7.84 -12.95 -0.70
N ASN A 138 -8.02 -12.56 -1.96
CA ASN A 138 -8.14 -13.52 -3.06
C ASN A 138 -6.80 -14.22 -3.34
N LEU A 139 -5.69 -13.50 -3.32
CA LEU A 139 -4.38 -14.11 -3.50
C LEU A 139 -3.99 -15.05 -2.35
N ILE A 140 -4.36 -14.73 -1.10
CA ILE A 140 -4.18 -15.62 0.07
C ILE A 140 -4.91 -16.95 -0.16
N LYS A 141 -6.18 -16.91 -0.59
CA LYS A 141 -6.94 -18.14 -0.90
C LYS A 141 -6.20 -19.01 -1.91
N GLN A 142 -5.68 -18.40 -2.97
CA GLN A 142 -4.96 -19.13 -4.02
C GLN A 142 -3.66 -19.76 -3.51
N VAL A 143 -2.87 -19.06 -2.69
CA VAL A 143 -1.64 -19.61 -2.12
C VAL A 143 -1.93 -20.76 -1.16
N GLN A 144 -3.01 -20.68 -0.37
CA GLN A 144 -3.40 -21.74 0.56
C GLN A 144 -3.80 -23.05 -0.13
N GLU A 145 -4.18 -23.01 -1.40
CA GLU A 145 -4.48 -24.20 -2.21
C GLU A 145 -3.22 -24.87 -2.78
N LEU A 146 -2.06 -24.21 -2.75
CA LEU A 146 -0.82 -24.73 -3.31
C LEU A 146 -0.20 -25.78 -2.37
N LYS A 147 -0.08 -27.01 -2.85
CA LYS A 147 0.47 -28.16 -2.08
C LYS A 147 1.97 -28.05 -1.81
N ASN A 148 2.70 -27.30 -2.62
CA ASN A 148 4.15 -27.12 -2.53
C ASN A 148 4.54 -25.92 -1.66
N VAL A 149 3.57 -25.14 -1.14
CA VAL A 149 3.80 -23.99 -0.28
C VAL A 149 3.42 -24.31 1.16
N THR A 150 4.36 -24.06 2.08
CA THR A 150 4.11 -24.10 3.52
C THR A 150 4.09 -22.66 4.04
N VAL A 151 3.00 -22.23 4.67
CA VAL A 151 2.88 -20.90 5.28
C VAL A 151 2.96 -21.03 6.80
N ILE A 152 3.82 -20.23 7.43
CA ILE A 152 3.92 -20.17 8.89
C ILE A 152 3.63 -18.76 9.34
N ASN A 153 2.54 -18.61 10.08
CA ASN A 153 2.12 -17.33 10.69
C ASN A 153 2.84 -17.09 12.01
N ASN A 154 2.75 -15.86 12.53
CA ASN A 154 3.30 -15.49 13.82
C ASN A 154 4.78 -15.89 13.97
N SER A 155 5.53 -15.67 12.89
CA SER A 155 6.94 -16.07 12.78
C SER A 155 7.80 -14.90 12.31
N VAL A 156 8.93 -14.70 12.99
CA VAL A 156 9.88 -13.63 12.71
C VAL A 156 11.21 -14.22 12.29
N LEU A 157 11.70 -13.84 11.11
CA LEU A 157 13.06 -14.16 10.69
C LEU A 157 14.05 -13.30 11.49
N CYS A 158 14.74 -13.90 12.47
CA CYS A 158 15.65 -13.19 13.35
C CYS A 158 17.06 -13.08 12.75
N ARG A 159 17.50 -14.11 12.05
CA ARG A 159 18.83 -14.18 11.45
C ARG A 159 18.79 -14.86 10.11
N LEU A 160 19.53 -14.33 9.16
CA LEU A 160 19.74 -14.90 7.84
C LEU A 160 21.23 -14.89 7.53
N GLU A 161 21.77 -16.05 7.23
CA GLU A 161 23.16 -16.22 6.86
C GLU A 161 23.26 -16.93 5.52
N ARG A 162 24.37 -16.75 4.82
CA ARG A 162 24.65 -17.44 3.58
C ARG A 162 26.00 -18.13 3.67
N ASP A 163 26.00 -19.43 3.40
CA ASP A 163 27.23 -20.18 3.16
C ASP A 163 27.18 -20.78 1.77
N ASN A 164 28.15 -20.38 0.94
CA ASN A 164 28.19 -20.70 -0.49
C ASN A 164 26.88 -20.31 -1.21
N ARG A 165 26.06 -21.31 -1.57
CA ARG A 165 24.79 -21.13 -2.30
C ARG A 165 23.55 -21.37 -1.45
N VAL A 166 23.73 -21.69 -0.16
CA VAL A 166 22.63 -22.02 0.74
C VAL A 166 22.45 -20.92 1.77
N PHE A 167 21.21 -20.53 1.98
CA PHE A 167 20.80 -19.61 3.04
C PHE A 167 20.36 -20.40 4.27
N PHE A 168 20.74 -19.94 5.45
CA PHE A 168 20.38 -20.48 6.74
C PHE A 168 19.58 -19.43 7.52
N ALA A 169 18.38 -19.81 7.93
CA ALA A 169 17.42 -18.93 8.58
C ALA A 169 17.14 -19.41 10.01
N ASP A 170 17.25 -18.49 10.96
CA ASP A 170 16.78 -18.64 12.34
C ASP A 170 15.47 -17.89 12.48
N VAL A 171 14.40 -18.60 12.77
CA VAL A 171 13.03 -18.10 12.80
C VAL A 171 12.45 -18.31 14.19
N LEU A 172 11.96 -17.24 14.79
CA LEU A 172 11.22 -17.27 16.05
C LEU A 172 9.73 -17.47 15.74
N THR A 173 9.15 -18.56 16.20
CA THR A 173 7.74 -18.93 16.02
C THR A 173 6.96 -18.82 17.33
N GLY A 174 5.62 -18.74 17.27
CA GLY A 174 4.76 -18.69 18.47
C GLY A 174 4.77 -17.34 19.20
N ASN A 175 5.22 -16.27 18.58
CA ASN A 175 5.48 -14.96 19.23
C ASN A 175 4.21 -14.12 19.54
N CYS A 176 3.01 -14.64 19.29
CA CYS A 176 1.76 -13.90 19.43
C CYS A 176 0.78 -14.66 20.31
N GLU A 177 0.27 -14.03 21.37
CA GLU A 177 -0.79 -14.53 22.24
C GLU A 177 -0.41 -15.61 23.27
N GLY A 178 0.67 -15.39 24.02
CA GLY A 178 0.94 -16.15 25.25
C GLY A 178 1.58 -17.54 25.06
N GLY A 179 1.97 -17.87 23.83
CA GLY A 179 2.83 -19.04 23.56
C GLY A 179 4.29 -18.78 23.94
N THR A 180 5.03 -19.80 24.34
CA THR A 180 6.48 -19.69 24.51
C THR A 180 7.12 -19.60 23.13
N PRO A 181 7.89 -18.52 22.83
CA PRO A 181 8.58 -18.44 21.56
C PRO A 181 9.60 -19.57 21.39
N GLU A 182 9.60 -20.20 20.23
CA GLU A 182 10.53 -21.27 19.91
C GLU A 182 11.36 -20.91 18.68
N HIS A 183 12.65 -21.27 18.70
CA HIS A 183 13.52 -21.13 17.54
C HIS A 183 13.39 -22.34 16.61
N GLU A 184 13.04 -22.06 15.36
CA GLU A 184 13.08 -23.04 14.29
C GLU A 184 14.14 -22.68 13.25
N TYR A 185 14.79 -23.69 12.69
CA TYR A 185 15.91 -23.51 11.77
C TYR A 185 15.57 -24.07 10.40
N TYR A 186 15.74 -23.21 9.38
CA TYR A 186 15.46 -23.54 7.99
C TYR A 186 16.67 -23.27 7.12
N CYS A 187 16.78 -24.01 6.01
CA CYS A 187 17.72 -23.66 4.95
C CYS A 187 17.02 -23.67 3.58
N ALA A 188 17.47 -22.79 2.70
CA ALA A 188 16.92 -22.64 1.36
C ALA A 188 17.99 -22.29 0.33
N ASP A 189 17.77 -22.70 -0.92
CA ASP A 189 18.68 -22.38 -2.02
C ASP A 189 18.48 -20.93 -2.51
N SER A 190 17.28 -20.35 -2.30
CA SER A 190 16.96 -18.96 -2.61
C SER A 190 16.09 -18.31 -1.53
N VAL A 191 16.22 -16.98 -1.38
CA VAL A 191 15.40 -16.19 -0.43
C VAL A 191 14.78 -15.00 -1.16
N ILE A 192 13.50 -14.80 -0.96
CA ILE A 192 12.77 -13.61 -1.40
C ILE A 192 12.40 -12.80 -0.16
N LEU A 193 12.97 -11.60 -0.01
CA LEU A 193 12.64 -10.65 1.04
C LEU A 193 11.49 -9.75 0.56
N ALA A 194 10.26 -10.05 1.00
CA ALA A 194 9.04 -9.29 0.70
C ALA A 194 8.48 -8.62 1.98
N THR A 195 9.36 -8.12 2.83
CA THR A 195 9.12 -7.69 4.21
C THR A 195 8.49 -6.32 4.35
N GLY A 196 8.18 -5.65 3.24
CA GLY A 196 7.63 -4.28 3.26
C GLY A 196 8.67 -3.23 3.67
N GLY A 197 8.17 -2.11 4.16
CA GLY A 197 8.97 -0.92 4.47
C GLY A 197 9.31 -0.74 5.95
N ILE A 198 9.62 0.54 6.30
CA ILE A 198 10.15 0.96 7.60
C ILE A 198 9.28 2.04 8.27
N GLY A 199 8.02 2.20 7.88
CA GLY A 199 7.15 3.29 8.34
C GLY A 199 7.00 3.38 9.86
N ARG A 200 7.19 2.28 10.59
CA ARG A 200 7.09 2.27 12.07
C ARG A 200 8.24 2.95 12.81
N VAL A 201 9.24 3.49 12.14
CA VAL A 201 10.25 4.38 12.76
C VAL A 201 9.67 5.76 13.11
N TYR A 202 8.54 6.14 12.50
CA TYR A 202 7.85 7.40 12.79
C TYR A 202 6.85 7.25 13.93
N ASP A 203 6.63 8.32 14.68
CA ASP A 203 5.71 8.32 15.82
C ASP A 203 4.26 8.17 15.37
N PHE A 204 3.91 8.83 14.26
CA PHE A 204 2.60 8.73 13.62
C PHE A 204 2.75 8.21 12.19
N THR A 205 2.05 7.13 11.87
CA THR A 205 2.20 6.46 10.57
C THR A 205 0.90 5.78 10.14
N THR A 206 0.64 5.80 8.85
CA THR A 206 -0.44 5.01 8.23
C THR A 206 -0.04 3.56 7.95
N ASN A 207 1.21 3.20 8.24
CA ASN A 207 1.72 1.85 8.03
C ASN A 207 1.29 0.90 9.14
N SER A 208 1.05 -0.35 8.76
CA SER A 208 0.79 -1.45 9.67
C SER A 208 1.88 -1.59 10.74
N ALA A 209 1.50 -2.05 11.93
CA ALA A 209 2.39 -2.29 13.07
C ALA A 209 3.60 -3.18 12.76
N ILE A 210 3.56 -3.97 11.68
CA ILE A 210 4.63 -4.88 11.27
C ILE A 210 5.70 -4.24 10.36
N ALA A 211 5.53 -2.99 9.90
CA ALA A 211 6.43 -2.32 8.97
C ALA A 211 7.68 -1.76 9.69
N THR A 212 8.52 -2.62 10.24
CA THR A 212 9.63 -2.29 11.15
C THR A 212 11.01 -2.32 10.49
N GLY A 213 11.10 -2.62 9.18
CA GLY A 213 12.35 -2.58 8.42
C GLY A 213 13.25 -3.80 8.59
N ASP A 214 12.75 -4.90 9.14
CA ASP A 214 13.56 -6.10 9.43
C ASP A 214 14.31 -6.64 8.21
N GLY A 215 13.64 -6.68 7.04
CA GLY A 215 14.28 -7.15 5.81
C GLY A 215 15.42 -6.26 5.33
N ILE A 216 15.36 -4.96 5.60
CA ILE A 216 16.46 -4.03 5.29
C ILE A 216 17.70 -4.39 6.12
N GLN A 217 17.51 -4.63 7.43
CA GLN A 217 18.60 -5.03 8.32
C GLN A 217 19.20 -6.39 7.93
N LEU A 218 18.34 -7.37 7.61
CA LEU A 218 18.78 -8.72 7.20
C LEU A 218 19.57 -8.66 5.88
N ALA A 219 19.09 -7.88 4.90
CA ALA A 219 19.78 -7.69 3.63
C ALA A 219 21.15 -7.00 3.82
N TYR A 220 21.18 -5.94 4.66
CA TYR A 220 22.42 -5.24 5.00
C TYR A 220 23.47 -6.18 5.62
N ASN A 221 23.06 -7.02 6.56
CA ASN A 221 23.93 -8.00 7.22
C ASN A 221 24.52 -9.03 6.22
N LEU A 222 23.81 -9.30 5.12
CA LEU A 222 24.28 -10.17 4.04
C LEU A 222 25.17 -9.43 3.02
N GLY A 223 25.43 -8.13 3.22
CA GLY A 223 26.27 -7.33 2.34
C GLY A 223 25.52 -6.72 1.15
N ALA A 224 24.18 -6.66 1.17
CA ALA A 224 23.41 -5.98 0.14
C ALA A 224 23.64 -4.47 0.19
N GLU A 225 23.68 -3.85 -0.97
CA GLU A 225 23.72 -2.39 -1.08
C GLU A 225 22.38 -1.79 -0.66
N ILE A 226 22.42 -0.84 0.28
CA ILE A 226 21.23 -0.13 0.74
C ILE A 226 21.20 1.27 0.13
N LYS A 227 20.09 1.62 -0.52
CA LYS A 227 19.89 2.90 -1.21
C LYS A 227 18.60 3.58 -0.78
N ASN A 228 18.60 4.90 -0.89
CA ASN A 228 17.39 5.74 -0.83
C ASN A 228 16.56 5.61 0.45
N LEU A 229 17.16 5.32 1.61
CA LEU A 229 16.44 5.26 2.88
C LEU A 229 15.79 6.58 3.29
N SER A 230 16.22 7.70 2.71
CA SER A 230 15.61 9.01 2.90
C SER A 230 14.34 9.23 2.06
N TYR A 231 14.00 8.30 1.16
CA TYR A 231 12.81 8.42 0.32
C TYR A 231 11.60 7.88 1.08
N VAL A 232 11.02 8.74 1.90
CA VAL A 232 9.82 8.47 2.68
C VAL A 232 8.70 9.35 2.16
N GLN A 233 7.53 8.76 1.87
CA GLN A 233 6.37 9.50 1.43
C GLN A 233 5.48 9.84 2.62
N PHE A 234 5.13 11.13 2.75
CA PHE A 234 4.10 11.59 3.66
C PHE A 234 2.76 11.60 2.93
N HIS A 235 1.75 10.97 3.54
CA HIS A 235 0.40 11.01 3.03
C HIS A 235 -0.32 12.24 3.59
N PRO A 236 -0.90 13.13 2.73
CA PRO A 236 -1.47 14.39 3.21
C PRO A 236 -2.76 14.22 4.03
N THR A 237 -3.47 13.11 3.86
CA THR A 237 -4.81 12.91 4.41
C THR A 237 -4.91 11.67 5.30
N ALA A 238 -4.19 11.66 6.43
CA ALA A 238 -4.49 10.75 7.52
C ALA A 238 -5.57 11.37 8.41
N PHE A 239 -6.47 10.55 8.98
CA PHE A 239 -7.43 11.03 9.96
C PHE A 239 -6.71 11.55 11.20
N ALA A 240 -7.11 12.73 11.69
CA ALA A 240 -6.42 13.41 12.79
C ALA A 240 -6.80 12.81 14.16
N ASP A 241 -6.39 11.57 14.39
CA ASP A 241 -6.47 10.88 15.67
C ASP A 241 -5.07 10.85 16.29
N LYS A 242 -4.75 11.86 17.10
CA LYS A 242 -3.43 12.01 17.75
C LYS A 242 -3.24 11.07 18.95
N GLU A 243 -4.26 10.29 19.33
CA GLU A 243 -4.18 9.33 20.43
C GLU A 243 -3.55 8.00 20.00
N ASN A 244 -3.65 7.66 18.71
CA ASN A 244 -3.15 6.42 18.16
C ASN A 244 -1.91 6.65 17.29
N ARG A 245 -0.87 5.86 17.52
CA ARG A 245 0.34 5.86 16.70
C ARG A 245 0.06 5.40 15.27
N GLU A 246 -0.86 4.45 15.10
CA GLU A 246 -1.34 3.96 13.81
C GLU A 246 -2.50 4.82 13.34
N CYS A 247 -2.24 5.66 12.35
CA CYS A 247 -3.18 6.62 11.83
C CYS A 247 -4.07 6.00 10.76
N PHE A 248 -5.36 6.22 10.83
CA PHE A 248 -6.26 5.75 9.78
C PHE A 248 -6.07 6.58 8.50
N LEU A 249 -5.74 5.91 7.40
CA LEU A 249 -5.59 6.53 6.10
C LEU A 249 -6.96 6.94 5.54
N ILE A 250 -7.07 8.19 5.07
CA ILE A 250 -8.16 8.62 4.20
C ILE A 250 -7.64 8.63 2.76
N SER A 251 -8.14 7.71 1.96
CA SER A 251 -7.67 7.47 0.59
C SER A 251 -7.59 8.73 -0.25
N GLU A 252 -6.59 8.78 -1.11
CA GLU A 252 -6.47 9.78 -2.16
C GLU A 252 -7.66 9.81 -3.11
N ALA A 253 -8.36 8.67 -3.27
CA ALA A 253 -9.57 8.57 -4.06
C ALA A 253 -10.67 9.56 -3.61
N VAL A 254 -10.72 9.92 -2.31
CA VAL A 254 -11.67 10.93 -1.81
C VAL A 254 -11.39 12.30 -2.44
N ARG A 255 -10.09 12.68 -2.59
CA ARG A 255 -9.70 13.89 -3.34
C ARG A 255 -9.95 13.71 -4.84
N GLY A 256 -9.73 12.51 -5.37
CA GLY A 256 -10.03 12.13 -6.76
C GLY A 256 -11.51 12.33 -7.13
N GLU A 257 -12.41 12.07 -6.19
CA GLU A 257 -13.85 12.33 -6.35
C GLU A 257 -14.25 13.78 -6.04
N GLY A 258 -13.27 14.65 -5.76
CA GLY A 258 -13.44 16.09 -5.70
C GLY A 258 -13.44 16.70 -4.30
N ALA A 259 -13.07 15.98 -3.26
CA ALA A 259 -12.97 16.55 -1.91
C ALA A 259 -11.99 17.73 -1.85
N TYR A 260 -12.35 18.75 -1.06
CA TYR A 260 -11.55 19.95 -0.85
C TYR A 260 -10.69 19.86 0.40
N LEU A 261 -9.50 20.41 0.34
CA LEU A 261 -8.63 20.62 1.49
C LEU A 261 -8.89 22.01 2.08
N LEU A 262 -9.24 22.05 3.37
CA LEU A 262 -9.55 23.27 4.09
C LEU A 262 -8.57 23.50 5.23
N ASN A 263 -8.23 24.77 5.50
CA ASN A 263 -7.41 25.18 6.64
C ASN A 263 -8.24 25.30 7.94
N CYS A 264 -7.64 25.77 9.03
CA CYS A 264 -8.28 25.97 10.33
C CYS A 264 -9.50 26.92 10.28
N HIS A 265 -9.56 27.83 9.28
CA HIS A 265 -10.68 28.74 9.05
C HIS A 265 -11.76 28.14 8.14
N LYS A 266 -11.68 26.85 7.82
CA LYS A 266 -12.56 26.15 6.85
C LYS A 266 -12.51 26.77 5.44
N GLN A 267 -11.39 27.32 5.06
CA GLN A 267 -11.17 27.92 3.74
C GLN A 267 -10.31 27.00 2.88
N ARG A 268 -10.72 26.79 1.64
CA ARG A 268 -9.93 26.09 0.63
C ARG A 268 -8.66 26.87 0.32
N PHE A 269 -7.50 26.23 0.38
CA PHE A 269 -6.19 26.89 0.29
C PHE A 269 -5.32 26.43 -0.88
N MET A 270 -5.56 25.26 -1.48
CA MET A 270 -4.68 24.68 -2.50
C MET A 270 -4.44 25.63 -3.69
N HIS A 271 -5.44 26.43 -4.08
CA HIS A 271 -5.33 27.41 -5.17
C HIS A 271 -4.25 28.48 -4.96
N LYS A 272 -3.81 28.71 -3.72
CA LYS A 272 -2.75 29.67 -3.40
C LYS A 272 -1.36 29.14 -3.77
N TYR A 273 -1.18 27.81 -3.69
CA TYR A 273 0.13 27.14 -3.78
C TYR A 273 0.27 26.28 -5.03
N GLU A 274 -0.81 25.64 -5.47
CA GLU A 274 -0.85 24.74 -6.63
C GLU A 274 -2.14 24.99 -7.44
N PRO A 275 -2.19 26.06 -8.24
CA PRO A 275 -3.42 26.47 -8.94
C PRO A 275 -3.81 25.56 -10.10
N GLU A 276 -2.89 24.75 -10.64
CA GLU A 276 -3.14 23.91 -11.82
C GLU A 276 -3.84 22.61 -11.46
N ARG A 277 -3.31 21.87 -10.49
CA ARG A 277 -3.80 20.54 -10.11
C ARG A 277 -4.64 20.55 -8.84
N LEU A 278 -4.54 21.60 -8.05
CA LEU A 278 -5.26 21.76 -6.78
C LEU A 278 -5.06 20.52 -5.87
N GLU A 279 -6.14 19.94 -5.36
CA GLU A 279 -6.13 18.75 -4.51
C GLU A 279 -5.67 17.48 -5.21
N LEU A 280 -5.55 17.48 -6.56
CA LEU A 280 -5.05 16.36 -7.37
C LEU A 280 -3.54 16.46 -7.64
N ALA A 281 -2.85 17.40 -7.05
CA ALA A 281 -1.39 17.44 -7.07
C ALA A 281 -0.77 16.19 -6.42
N PRO A 282 0.47 15.80 -6.77
CA PRO A 282 1.18 14.70 -6.11
C PRO A 282 1.24 14.89 -4.58
N ARG A 283 1.29 13.79 -3.84
CA ARG A 283 1.21 13.78 -2.36
C ARG A 283 2.25 14.66 -1.67
N ASP A 284 3.48 14.66 -2.18
CA ASP A 284 4.57 15.50 -1.69
C ASP A 284 4.27 17.00 -1.87
N VAL A 285 3.67 17.36 -3.02
CA VAL A 285 3.25 18.74 -3.30
C VAL A 285 2.12 19.14 -2.36
N VAL A 286 1.09 18.31 -2.20
CA VAL A 286 -0.02 18.59 -1.27
C VAL A 286 0.49 18.74 0.16
N SER A 287 1.31 17.81 0.64
CA SER A 287 1.89 17.86 1.98
C SER A 287 2.72 19.13 2.19
N LYS A 288 3.50 19.55 1.17
CA LYS A 288 4.23 20.81 1.21
C LYS A 288 3.31 22.02 1.28
N CYS A 289 2.23 22.06 0.48
CA CYS A 289 1.24 23.14 0.52
C CYS A 289 0.57 23.24 1.91
N MET A 290 0.27 22.10 2.55
CA MET A 290 -0.25 22.08 3.91
C MET A 290 0.76 22.66 4.92
N MET A 291 2.04 22.33 4.79
CA MET A 291 3.10 22.91 5.64
C MET A 291 3.24 24.43 5.46
N GLU A 292 3.10 24.94 4.23
CA GLU A 292 3.14 26.39 3.96
C GLU A 292 1.89 27.09 4.52
N GLU A 293 0.70 26.49 4.38
CA GLU A 293 -0.53 27.03 4.96
C GLU A 293 -0.48 27.00 6.51
N GLN A 294 0.09 25.95 7.11
CA GLN A 294 0.34 25.89 8.55
C GLN A 294 1.21 27.06 9.05
N LYS A 295 2.27 27.39 8.32
CA LYS A 295 3.12 28.54 8.64
C LYS A 295 2.35 29.87 8.50
N ALA A 296 1.52 29.97 7.46
CA ALA A 296 0.75 31.20 7.19
C ALA A 296 -0.36 31.44 8.22
N THR A 297 -1.02 30.38 8.71
CA THR A 297 -2.13 30.47 9.68
C THR A 297 -1.70 30.33 11.12
N GLY A 298 -0.52 29.78 11.38
CA GLY A 298 -0.04 29.44 12.73
C GLY A 298 -0.77 28.23 13.35
N SER A 299 -1.53 27.46 12.57
CA SER A 299 -2.32 26.32 13.04
C SER A 299 -2.04 25.05 12.21
N ASP A 300 -1.99 23.90 12.87
CA ASP A 300 -1.82 22.58 12.26
C ASP A 300 -3.18 21.87 11.97
N GLU A 301 -4.30 22.57 12.13
CA GLU A 301 -5.62 22.04 11.86
C GLU A 301 -5.95 22.10 10.38
N PHE A 302 -6.25 20.94 9.81
CA PHE A 302 -6.71 20.78 8.43
C PHE A 302 -7.94 19.89 8.36
N TRP A 303 -8.71 20.08 7.29
CA TRP A 303 -9.97 19.38 7.08
C TRP A 303 -10.08 18.92 5.62
N LEU A 304 -10.74 17.77 5.45
CA LEU A 304 -11.12 17.27 4.13
C LEU A 304 -12.64 17.28 4.00
N ASP A 305 -13.15 17.94 2.97
CA ASP A 305 -14.59 18.14 2.77
C ASP A 305 -15.06 17.54 1.45
N ILE A 306 -15.96 16.58 1.53
CA ILE A 306 -16.71 15.98 0.42
C ILE A 306 -18.24 16.08 0.66
N SER A 307 -18.66 16.71 1.75
CA SER A 307 -20.05 16.73 2.22
C SER A 307 -21.06 17.38 1.26
N TYR A 308 -20.56 18.11 0.27
CA TYR A 308 -21.39 18.72 -0.79
C TYR A 308 -21.83 17.72 -1.87
N LYS A 309 -21.28 16.51 -1.89
CA LYS A 309 -21.67 15.42 -2.79
C LYS A 309 -22.91 14.71 -2.26
N ASP A 310 -23.56 13.96 -3.14
CA ASP A 310 -24.70 13.13 -2.76
C ASP A 310 -24.32 12.15 -1.64
N PRO A 311 -25.07 12.08 -0.50
CA PRO A 311 -24.75 11.22 0.63
C PRO A 311 -24.76 9.73 0.29
N GLU A 312 -25.62 9.30 -0.65
CA GLU A 312 -25.68 7.90 -1.08
C GLU A 312 -24.46 7.54 -1.91
N PHE A 313 -24.04 8.43 -2.81
CA PHE A 313 -22.77 8.28 -3.53
C PHE A 313 -21.58 8.11 -2.58
N ILE A 314 -21.45 8.96 -1.54
CA ILE A 314 -20.33 8.89 -0.59
C ILE A 314 -20.32 7.54 0.14
N ARG A 315 -21.47 7.08 0.66
CA ARG A 315 -21.58 5.82 1.39
C ARG A 315 -21.28 4.61 0.51
N ASN A 316 -21.70 4.63 -0.74
CA ASN A 316 -21.49 3.54 -1.69
C ASN A 316 -20.06 3.49 -2.21
N ARG A 317 -19.45 4.66 -2.44
CA ARG A 317 -18.09 4.77 -2.97
C ARG A 317 -17.01 4.54 -1.90
N PHE A 318 -17.27 4.98 -0.65
CA PHE A 318 -16.32 4.94 0.45
C PHE A 318 -16.90 4.29 1.71
N PRO A 319 -17.42 3.05 1.63
CA PRO A 319 -18.13 2.45 2.77
C PRO A 319 -17.21 2.21 3.98
N MET A 320 -15.94 1.83 3.76
CA MET A 320 -14.99 1.60 4.85
C MET A 320 -14.58 2.91 5.51
N ILE A 321 -14.21 3.91 4.72
CA ILE A 321 -13.82 5.24 5.22
C ILE A 321 -14.99 5.88 5.96
N TYR A 322 -16.20 5.86 5.36
CA TYR A 322 -17.41 6.42 5.97
C TYR A 322 -17.68 5.81 7.36
N ASN A 323 -17.69 4.49 7.44
CA ASN A 323 -17.94 3.80 8.73
C ASN A 323 -16.86 4.14 9.75
N LYS A 324 -15.59 4.18 9.33
CA LYS A 324 -14.47 4.44 10.24
C LYS A 324 -14.48 5.85 10.81
N VAL A 325 -14.76 6.86 10.00
CA VAL A 325 -14.84 8.25 10.48
C VAL A 325 -16.13 8.48 11.30
N LEU A 326 -17.23 7.76 10.97
CA LEU A 326 -18.45 7.80 11.74
C LEU A 326 -18.27 7.22 13.15
N GLU A 327 -17.50 6.11 13.30
CA GLU A 327 -17.11 5.56 14.61
C GLU A 327 -16.34 6.58 15.46
N LYS A 328 -15.64 7.52 14.81
CA LYS A 328 -14.90 8.61 15.46
C LYS A 328 -15.76 9.87 15.69
N GLY A 329 -17.05 9.83 15.39
CA GLY A 329 -18.01 10.90 15.64
C GLY A 329 -18.16 11.91 14.51
N TYR A 330 -17.63 11.62 13.31
CA TYR A 330 -17.72 12.52 12.13
C TYR A 330 -18.61 11.91 11.05
N ASP A 331 -19.57 12.64 10.54
CA ASP A 331 -20.38 12.25 9.37
C ASP A 331 -19.90 12.99 8.12
N MET A 332 -19.00 12.35 7.34
CA MET A 332 -18.42 12.95 6.14
C MET A 332 -19.43 13.27 5.04
N THR A 333 -20.69 12.87 5.19
CA THR A 333 -21.79 13.28 4.31
C THR A 333 -22.42 14.61 4.72
N LYS A 334 -22.04 15.18 5.85
CA LYS A 334 -22.63 16.40 6.42
C LYS A 334 -21.61 17.46 6.80
N GLU A 335 -20.37 17.04 7.07
CA GLU A 335 -19.35 17.92 7.61
C GLU A 335 -17.95 17.51 7.15
N PRO A 336 -16.98 18.46 7.13
CA PRO A 336 -15.59 18.16 6.89
C PRO A 336 -14.99 17.28 7.99
N ILE A 337 -14.11 16.35 7.61
CA ILE A 337 -13.40 15.47 8.55
C ILE A 337 -11.99 16.01 8.85
N PRO A 338 -11.50 15.90 10.10
CA PRO A 338 -10.17 16.39 10.47
C PRO A 338 -9.08 15.47 9.90
N ILE A 339 -8.06 16.09 9.32
CA ILE A 339 -6.92 15.39 8.73
C ILE A 339 -5.60 16.05 9.11
N TYR A 340 -4.50 15.30 8.96
CA TYR A 340 -3.15 15.84 8.99
C TYR A 340 -2.18 15.03 8.12
N PRO A 341 -1.05 15.62 7.66
CA PRO A 341 -0.01 14.87 6.97
C PRO A 341 0.65 13.86 7.88
N CYS A 342 0.75 12.61 7.43
CA CYS A 342 1.29 11.49 8.20
C CYS A 342 2.17 10.60 7.31
N GLN A 343 3.16 9.94 7.90
CA GLN A 343 4.01 9.00 7.17
C GLN A 343 3.31 7.65 7.00
#